data_ea35a3880ca289e879434b8f08e4e143
#
_entry.id   ea35a3880ca289e879434b8f08e4e143
#
_cell.length_a   1.000
_cell.length_b   1.000
_cell.length_c   1.000
_cell.angle_alpha   90.00
_cell.angle_beta   90.00
_cell.angle_gamma   90.00
#
_symmetry.space_group_name_H-M   'P 1'
#
loop_
_entity.id
_entity.type
_entity.pdbx_description
1 polymer ?
#
loop_
_entity_poly.entity_id
_entity_poly.type
_entity_poly.pdbx_seq_one_letter_code
_entity_poly.pdbx_strand_id
1 'polypeptide(L)'
;MLKSAVLTVVIAACGGGLQPEPICAPSLVGLCGTVRFRGAIPDSTDNVFIAAYVTFPQSCADLINNRRPLIPGSVPYTDSAAAYSVELPPDTYHWVVAVWKKVGSLTLTAQDTVLLRVGGYYRDPADTTRPGIVTVPNGPAPGDIDILVDFDNLRPATDFVTCTAQ
;
A
#
# COMPACT_ATOMS: atom_id res chain seq x y z
N MET A 1 -43.44 26.10 54.54
CA MET A 1 -42.40 26.63 53.64
C MET A 1 -41.44 25.52 53.31
N LEU A 2 -41.65 24.86 52.17
CA LEU A 2 -40.81 23.74 51.71
C LEU A 2 -39.71 24.31 50.79
N LYS A 3 -38.43 24.17 51.20
CA LYS A 3 -37.29 24.54 50.34
C LYS A 3 -36.92 23.36 49.45
N SER A 4 -37.23 23.49 48.15
CA SER A 4 -36.75 22.54 47.12
C SER A 4 -35.26 22.76 46.90
N ALA A 5 -34.46 21.75 47.17
CA ALA A 5 -33.05 21.71 46.81
C ALA A 5 -32.97 21.12 45.37
N VAL A 6 -32.47 21.93 44.44
CA VAL A 6 -32.16 21.48 43.06
C VAL A 6 -30.76 20.86 43.07
N LEU A 7 -30.72 19.54 42.82
CA LEU A 7 -29.47 18.78 42.69
C LEU A 7 -28.98 18.88 41.23
N THR A 8 -27.98 19.68 40.99
CA THR A 8 -27.33 19.80 39.67
C THR A 8 -26.36 18.66 39.49
N VAL A 9 -26.70 17.67 38.66
CA VAL A 9 -25.77 16.60 38.24
C VAL A 9 -24.88 17.12 37.13
N VAL A 10 -23.61 17.29 37.40
CA VAL A 10 -22.59 17.58 36.40
C VAL A 10 -22.15 16.27 35.78
N ILE A 11 -22.60 15.98 34.56
CA ILE A 11 -22.08 14.85 33.78
C ILE A 11 -20.72 15.27 33.20
N ALA A 12 -19.62 14.84 33.80
CA ALA A 12 -18.30 14.92 33.22
C ALA A 12 -18.25 13.95 32.03
N ALA A 13 -18.43 14.45 30.82
CA ALA A 13 -18.19 13.70 29.60
C ALA A 13 -16.69 13.43 29.54
N CYS A 14 -16.24 12.21 29.86
CA CYS A 14 -14.93 11.71 29.55
C CYS A 14 -14.81 11.61 28.01
N GLY A 15 -14.44 12.73 27.37
CA GLY A 15 -14.13 12.81 25.95
C GLY A 15 -12.74 12.28 25.64
N GLY A 16 -12.38 11.11 26.19
CA GLY A 16 -11.23 10.34 25.73
C GLY A 16 -11.67 9.41 24.60
N GLY A 17 -12.12 9.96 23.47
CA GLY A 17 -12.26 9.18 22.27
C GLY A 17 -10.92 8.57 21.93
N LEU A 18 -10.88 7.24 21.73
CA LEU A 18 -9.71 6.56 21.14
C LEU A 18 -9.36 7.31 19.85
N GLN A 19 -8.29 8.11 19.88
CA GLN A 19 -7.73 8.61 18.64
C GLN A 19 -7.27 7.38 17.86
N PRO A 20 -7.72 7.18 16.61
CA PRO A 20 -7.18 6.10 15.80
C PRO A 20 -5.66 6.25 15.76
N GLU A 21 -4.96 5.17 16.04
CA GLU A 21 -3.49 5.18 15.94
C GLU A 21 -3.12 5.65 14.55
N PRO A 22 -2.15 6.57 14.42
CA PRO A 22 -1.70 7.02 13.11
C PRO A 22 -1.15 5.81 12.35
N ILE A 23 -1.66 5.57 11.15
CA ILE A 23 -1.22 4.50 10.26
C ILE A 23 0.30 4.62 9.99
N CYS A 24 0.82 5.85 10.01
CA CYS A 24 2.23 6.16 9.85
C CYS A 24 2.92 6.40 11.19
N ALA A 25 4.00 5.68 11.46
CA ALA A 25 4.88 6.00 12.57
C ALA A 25 5.49 7.41 12.35
N PRO A 26 5.56 8.28 13.38
CA PRO A 26 6.08 9.64 13.21
C PRO A 26 7.54 9.72 12.73
N SER A 27 8.32 8.66 12.94
CA SER A 27 9.72 8.55 12.51
C SER A 27 9.90 7.92 11.13
N LEU A 28 8.81 7.48 10.49
CA LEU A 28 8.89 6.84 9.19
C LEU A 28 9.29 7.86 8.11
N VAL A 29 10.36 7.58 7.39
CA VAL A 29 10.67 8.21 6.11
C VAL A 29 10.23 7.21 5.03
N GLY A 30 9.16 7.55 4.31
CA GLY A 30 8.56 6.60 3.37
C GLY A 30 7.10 6.94 3.09
N LEU A 31 6.28 5.94 2.97
CA LEU A 31 4.82 6.07 2.82
C LEU A 31 4.08 4.99 3.61
N CYS A 32 2.82 5.23 3.90
CA CYS A 32 1.96 4.26 4.55
C CYS A 32 0.50 4.45 4.12
N GLY A 33 -0.31 3.43 4.38
CA GLY A 33 -1.72 3.41 4.04
C GLY A 33 -2.34 2.06 4.37
N THR A 34 -3.47 1.79 3.74
CA THR A 34 -4.21 0.55 3.89
C THR A 34 -4.27 -0.19 2.55
N VAL A 35 -3.92 -1.47 2.57
CA VAL A 35 -4.28 -2.38 1.46
C VAL A 35 -5.62 -2.99 1.80
N ARG A 36 -6.58 -2.86 0.90
CA ARG A 36 -7.88 -3.56 0.95
C ARG A 36 -7.85 -4.70 -0.04
N PHE A 37 -8.39 -5.83 0.36
CA PHE A 37 -8.40 -7.04 -0.46
C PHE A 37 -9.82 -7.36 -0.92
N ARG A 38 -9.96 -7.78 -2.18
CA ARG A 38 -11.20 -8.23 -2.80
C ARG A 38 -10.95 -9.51 -3.58
N GLY A 39 -11.96 -10.38 -3.63
CA GLY A 39 -11.91 -11.66 -4.33
C GLY A 39 -11.33 -12.78 -3.46
N ALA A 40 -11.34 -13.99 -4.02
CA ALA A 40 -10.78 -15.16 -3.36
C ALA A 40 -9.26 -15.15 -3.45
N ILE A 41 -8.59 -15.36 -2.32
CA ILE A 41 -7.12 -15.48 -2.28
C ILE A 41 -6.72 -16.74 -3.04
N PRO A 42 -5.88 -16.64 -4.09
CA PRO A 42 -5.40 -17.83 -4.81
C PRO A 42 -4.57 -18.74 -3.91
N ASP A 43 -4.80 -20.05 -3.96
CA ASP A 43 -4.03 -21.04 -3.16
C ASP A 43 -2.52 -20.98 -3.40
N SER A 44 -2.11 -20.47 -4.56
CA SER A 44 -0.70 -20.29 -4.92
C SER A 44 -0.10 -18.97 -4.43
N THR A 45 -0.81 -18.21 -3.58
CA THR A 45 -0.29 -16.96 -3.01
C THR A 45 0.84 -17.25 -2.02
N ASP A 46 2.01 -16.67 -2.29
CA ASP A 46 3.16 -16.70 -1.39
C ASP A 46 3.25 -15.39 -0.60
N ASN A 47 3.07 -14.26 -1.29
CA ASN A 47 3.22 -12.95 -0.69
C ASN A 47 2.42 -11.87 -1.43
N VAL A 48 2.08 -10.81 -0.70
CA VAL A 48 1.69 -9.52 -1.26
C VAL A 48 2.62 -8.47 -0.69
N PHE A 49 3.17 -7.61 -1.53
CA PHE A 49 4.09 -6.57 -1.10
C PHE A 49 3.87 -5.26 -1.87
N ILE A 50 4.35 -4.15 -1.32
CA ILE A 50 4.28 -2.84 -1.97
C ILE A 50 5.62 -2.54 -2.63
N ALA A 51 5.56 -2.09 -3.87
CA ALA A 51 6.70 -1.55 -4.60
C ALA A 51 6.37 -0.13 -5.08
N ALA A 52 7.39 0.72 -5.11
CA ALA A 52 7.28 2.09 -5.58
C ALA A 52 8.35 2.38 -6.63
N TYR A 53 8.02 3.20 -7.61
CA TYR A 53 8.87 3.55 -8.74
C TYR A 53 8.93 5.05 -8.93
N VAL A 54 10.13 5.61 -8.95
CA VAL A 54 10.39 7.04 -9.23
C VAL A 54 9.97 7.39 -10.66
N THR A 55 10.24 6.49 -11.60
CA THR A 55 9.77 6.59 -12.99
C THR A 55 8.93 5.37 -13.33
N PHE A 56 7.85 5.55 -14.11
CA PHE A 56 7.03 4.44 -14.54
C PHE A 56 7.89 3.45 -15.35
N PRO A 57 7.94 2.15 -14.98
CA PRO A 57 8.77 1.16 -15.65
C PRO A 57 8.42 1.03 -17.14
N GLN A 58 9.43 0.91 -18.00
CA GLN A 58 9.23 0.73 -19.44
C GLN A 58 9.51 -0.71 -19.89
N SER A 59 10.18 -1.49 -19.05
CA SER A 59 10.55 -2.88 -19.34
C SER A 59 10.39 -3.79 -18.14
N CYS A 60 10.38 -5.11 -18.38
CA CYS A 60 10.42 -6.09 -17.31
C CYS A 60 11.67 -5.99 -16.43
N ALA A 61 12.80 -5.59 -17.00
CA ALA A 61 14.03 -5.35 -16.24
C ALA A 61 13.84 -4.17 -15.27
N ASP A 62 13.17 -3.09 -15.69
CA ASP A 62 12.89 -1.94 -14.83
C ASP A 62 11.99 -2.31 -13.64
N LEU A 63 11.01 -3.19 -13.86
CA LEU A 63 10.15 -3.69 -12.78
C LEU A 63 10.95 -4.37 -11.66
N ILE A 64 12.04 -5.03 -12.01
CA ILE A 64 12.88 -5.72 -11.04
C ILE A 64 13.94 -4.79 -10.45
N ASN A 65 14.64 -4.01 -11.30
CA ASN A 65 15.82 -3.27 -10.89
C ASN A 65 15.52 -1.88 -10.29
N ASN A 66 14.43 -1.24 -10.74
CA ASN A 66 14.10 0.13 -10.34
C ASN A 66 13.06 0.20 -9.21
N ARG A 67 12.60 -0.95 -8.70
CA ARG A 67 11.66 -0.98 -7.57
C ARG A 67 12.28 -0.47 -6.28
N ARG A 68 11.46 0.13 -5.44
CA ARG A 68 11.80 0.50 -4.07
C ARG A 68 10.73 -0.05 -3.12
N PRO A 69 11.11 -0.57 -1.94
CA PRO A 69 12.48 -0.95 -1.59
C PRO A 69 12.96 -2.13 -2.45
N LEU A 70 14.26 -2.35 -2.53
CA LEU A 70 14.83 -3.50 -3.27
C LEU A 70 14.35 -4.85 -2.71
N ILE A 71 14.18 -4.92 -1.39
CA ILE A 71 13.61 -6.08 -0.68
C ILE A 71 12.34 -5.59 0.02
N PRO A 72 11.17 -5.79 -0.60
CA PRO A 72 9.91 -5.35 -0.01
C PRO A 72 9.49 -6.24 1.16
N GLY A 73 8.90 -5.61 2.19
CA GLY A 73 8.23 -6.33 3.26
C GLY A 73 6.90 -6.95 2.81
N SER A 74 6.45 -7.98 3.53
CA SER A 74 5.15 -8.61 3.30
C SER A 74 4.01 -7.75 3.86
N VAL A 75 2.92 -7.66 3.12
CA VAL A 75 1.64 -7.14 3.62
C VAL A 75 0.78 -8.34 4.04
N PRO A 76 0.27 -8.38 5.28
CA PRO A 76 -0.69 -9.40 5.69
C PRO A 76 -1.91 -9.37 4.77
N TYR A 77 -2.31 -10.52 4.22
CA TYR A 77 -3.40 -10.61 3.23
C TYR A 77 -4.52 -11.56 3.63
N THR A 78 -4.50 -12.06 4.88
CA THR A 78 -5.53 -12.99 5.41
C THR A 78 -6.82 -12.28 5.81
N ASP A 79 -6.76 -10.99 6.09
CA ASP A 79 -7.90 -10.15 6.44
C ASP A 79 -8.39 -9.35 5.23
N SER A 80 -9.57 -8.75 5.33
CA SER A 80 -10.13 -7.91 4.27
C SER A 80 -9.36 -6.61 4.04
N ALA A 81 -8.55 -6.19 5.02
CA ALA A 81 -7.69 -5.03 4.95
C ALA A 81 -6.50 -5.17 5.89
N ALA A 82 -5.37 -4.58 5.52
CA ALA A 82 -4.17 -4.52 6.34
C ALA A 82 -3.50 -3.13 6.22
N ALA A 83 -3.09 -2.57 7.34
CA ALA A 83 -2.21 -1.40 7.34
C ALA A 83 -0.81 -1.81 6.87
N TYR A 84 -0.16 -0.92 6.14
CA TYR A 84 1.20 -1.13 5.69
C TYR A 84 2.04 0.15 5.83
N SER A 85 3.33 -0.01 5.97
CA SER A 85 4.32 1.05 5.89
C SER A 85 5.53 0.58 5.10
N VAL A 86 6.10 1.47 4.30
CA VAL A 86 7.28 1.19 3.46
C VAL A 86 8.28 2.31 3.64
N GLU A 87 9.49 1.96 4.05
CA GLU A 87 10.61 2.90 4.07
C GLU A 87 11.08 3.18 2.64
N LEU A 88 11.11 4.46 2.29
CA LEU A 88 11.51 4.93 0.97
C LEU A 88 12.38 6.18 1.10
N PRO A 89 13.41 6.35 0.29
CA PRO A 89 14.13 7.61 0.19
C PRO A 89 13.18 8.76 -0.17
N PRO A 90 13.45 9.99 0.28
CA PRO A 90 12.74 11.18 -0.16
C PRO A 90 12.87 11.33 -1.69
N ASP A 91 11.74 11.28 -2.38
CA ASP A 91 11.63 11.39 -3.83
C ASP A 91 10.16 11.54 -4.24
N THR A 92 9.91 11.72 -5.54
CA THR A 92 8.57 11.66 -6.13
C THR A 92 8.39 10.33 -6.84
N TYR A 93 7.41 9.53 -6.37
CA TYR A 93 7.10 8.22 -6.92
C TYR A 93 5.89 8.32 -7.84
N HIS A 94 6.09 7.92 -9.10
CA HIS A 94 5.06 7.98 -10.14
C HIS A 94 4.22 6.71 -10.24
N TRP A 95 4.60 5.66 -9.52
CA TRP A 95 3.80 4.44 -9.42
C TRP A 95 4.07 3.75 -8.09
N VAL A 96 3.02 3.60 -7.28
CA VAL A 96 3.01 2.80 -6.04
C VAL A 96 2.03 1.65 -6.25
N VAL A 97 2.52 0.42 -6.19
CA VAL A 97 1.82 -0.77 -6.64
C VAL A 97 1.85 -1.87 -5.59
N ALA A 98 0.72 -2.54 -5.39
CA ALA A 98 0.64 -3.79 -4.65
C ALA A 98 0.87 -4.96 -5.63
N VAL A 99 1.90 -5.73 -5.36
CA VAL A 99 2.33 -6.86 -6.17
C VAL A 99 1.97 -8.15 -5.45
N TRP A 100 1.21 -8.99 -6.12
CA TRP A 100 0.98 -10.38 -5.73
C TRP A 100 2.12 -11.25 -6.25
N LYS A 101 2.66 -12.10 -5.38
CA LYS A 101 3.69 -13.08 -5.70
C LYS A 101 3.14 -14.48 -5.57
N LYS A 102 3.30 -15.25 -6.62
CA LYS A 102 3.05 -16.70 -6.62
C LYS A 102 4.16 -17.44 -5.89
N VAL A 103 3.84 -18.58 -5.29
CA VAL A 103 4.84 -19.53 -4.75
C VAL A 103 5.92 -19.80 -5.78
N GLY A 104 7.15 -19.63 -5.38
CA GLY A 104 8.35 -19.81 -6.21
C GLY A 104 9.49 -18.89 -5.77
N SER A 105 10.72 -19.28 -6.09
CA SER A 105 11.91 -18.49 -5.76
C SER A 105 12.13 -17.39 -6.79
N LEU A 106 12.38 -16.18 -6.31
CA LEU A 106 12.78 -15.05 -7.16
C LEU A 106 14.31 -15.04 -7.29
N THR A 107 14.78 -14.93 -8.51
CA THR A 107 16.21 -14.82 -8.85
C THR A 107 16.64 -13.39 -9.15
N LEU A 108 15.69 -12.45 -9.05
CA LEU A 108 15.84 -11.01 -9.34
C LEU A 108 16.21 -10.74 -10.80
N THR A 109 15.64 -11.50 -11.69
CA THR A 109 15.77 -11.36 -13.15
C THR A 109 14.43 -11.03 -13.81
N ALA A 110 14.46 -10.59 -15.07
CA ALA A 110 13.24 -10.29 -15.81
C ALA A 110 12.29 -11.50 -15.94
N GLN A 111 12.82 -12.73 -15.87
CA GLN A 111 12.03 -13.97 -15.91
C GLN A 111 11.12 -14.13 -14.68
N ASP A 112 11.48 -13.52 -13.55
CA ASP A 112 10.68 -13.59 -12.33
C ASP A 112 9.31 -12.92 -12.46
N THR A 113 9.12 -12.08 -13.48
CA THR A 113 7.83 -11.45 -13.75
C THR A 113 6.69 -12.43 -14.01
N VAL A 114 7.01 -13.70 -14.36
CA VAL A 114 6.00 -14.78 -14.49
C VAL A 114 5.39 -15.18 -13.14
N LEU A 115 6.12 -14.94 -12.04
CA LEU A 115 5.68 -15.20 -10.67
C LEU A 115 4.98 -13.99 -10.03
N LEU A 116 5.01 -12.85 -10.71
CA LEU A 116 4.50 -11.59 -10.19
C LEU A 116 3.26 -11.15 -10.97
N ARG A 117 2.30 -10.57 -10.26
CA ARG A 117 1.11 -9.93 -10.83
C ARG A 117 0.86 -8.60 -10.14
N VAL A 118 0.37 -7.65 -10.87
CA VAL A 118 -0.16 -6.41 -10.30
C VAL A 118 -1.52 -6.72 -9.71
N GLY A 119 -1.64 -6.63 -8.40
CA GLY A 119 -2.90 -6.79 -7.67
C GLY A 119 -3.71 -5.49 -7.65
N GLY A 120 -3.02 -4.36 -7.63
CA GLY A 120 -3.59 -3.02 -7.61
C GLY A 120 -2.50 -1.96 -7.51
N TYR A 121 -2.89 -0.70 -7.59
CA TYR A 121 -1.96 0.42 -7.42
C TYR A 121 -2.69 1.63 -6.81
N TYR A 122 -1.91 2.51 -6.19
CA TYR A 122 -2.42 3.79 -5.71
C TYR A 122 -2.93 4.61 -6.91
N ARG A 123 -4.14 5.13 -6.78
CA ARG A 123 -4.82 5.87 -7.85
C ARG A 123 -4.77 7.36 -7.57
N ASP A 124 -4.72 8.15 -8.62
CA ASP A 124 -4.85 9.60 -8.51
C ASP A 124 -6.24 9.92 -7.91
N PRO A 125 -6.32 10.67 -6.79
CA PRO A 125 -7.59 11.05 -6.20
C PRO A 125 -8.49 11.88 -7.13
N ALA A 126 -7.90 12.62 -8.08
CA ALA A 126 -8.63 13.44 -9.05
C ALA A 126 -9.03 12.65 -10.31
N ASP A 127 -8.29 11.59 -10.66
CA ASP A 127 -8.58 10.73 -11.81
C ASP A 127 -8.19 9.27 -11.49
N THR A 128 -9.14 8.53 -10.92
CA THR A 128 -8.94 7.15 -10.48
C THR A 128 -8.61 6.15 -11.60
N THR A 129 -8.60 6.57 -12.87
CA THR A 129 -8.15 5.73 -13.99
C THR A 129 -6.63 5.71 -14.14
N ARG A 130 -5.93 6.65 -13.48
CA ARG A 130 -4.47 6.82 -13.54
C ARG A 130 -3.78 6.42 -12.24
N PRO A 131 -2.49 6.02 -12.32
CA PRO A 131 -1.65 5.94 -11.14
C PRO A 131 -1.54 7.30 -10.45
N GLY A 132 -1.65 7.29 -9.12
CA GLY A 132 -1.40 8.47 -8.29
C GLY A 132 0.10 8.70 -8.10
N ILE A 133 0.49 9.97 -8.02
CA ILE A 133 1.86 10.39 -7.73
C ILE A 133 1.98 10.64 -6.24
N VAL A 134 3.02 10.14 -5.61
CA VAL A 134 3.30 10.30 -4.18
C VAL A 134 4.67 10.94 -3.99
N THR A 135 4.71 12.09 -3.30
CA THR A 135 5.99 12.70 -2.89
C THR A 135 6.30 12.30 -1.46
N VAL A 136 7.43 11.63 -1.26
CA VAL A 136 7.99 11.32 0.06
C VAL A 136 8.92 12.47 0.46
N PRO A 137 8.61 13.22 1.51
CA PRO A 137 9.41 14.34 1.97
C PRO A 137 10.62 13.87 2.82
N ASN A 138 11.54 14.81 3.14
CA ASN A 138 12.56 14.63 4.18
C ASN A 138 11.99 14.75 5.61
N GLY A 139 10.72 14.45 5.80
CA GLY A 139 9.96 14.62 7.04
C GLY A 139 8.95 13.50 7.21
N PRO A 140 7.86 13.77 7.95
CA PRO A 140 6.83 12.77 8.19
C PRO A 140 6.31 12.14 6.89
N ALA A 141 6.13 10.82 6.90
CA ALA A 141 5.63 10.06 5.77
C ALA A 141 4.20 10.51 5.38
N PRO A 142 3.89 10.64 4.09
CA PRO A 142 2.50 10.80 3.65
C PRO A 142 1.71 9.54 4.01
N GLY A 143 0.53 9.74 4.60
CA GLY A 143 -0.47 8.71 4.89
C GLY A 143 -1.51 8.58 3.79
N ASP A 144 -2.48 7.69 4.03
CA ASP A 144 -3.67 7.51 3.18
C ASP A 144 -3.33 7.07 1.74
N ILE A 145 -2.19 6.40 1.56
CA ILE A 145 -1.81 5.82 0.27
C ILE A 145 -2.51 4.45 0.16
N ASP A 146 -3.84 4.50 0.02
CA ASP A 146 -4.68 3.30 0.03
C ASP A 146 -4.67 2.60 -1.32
N ILE A 147 -4.58 1.26 -1.29
CA ILE A 147 -4.54 0.42 -2.49
C ILE A 147 -5.59 -0.68 -2.37
N LEU A 148 -6.40 -0.86 -3.41
CA LEU A 148 -7.27 -2.02 -3.55
C LEU A 148 -6.54 -3.11 -4.34
N VAL A 149 -6.32 -4.25 -3.71
CA VAL A 149 -5.85 -5.49 -4.36
C VAL A 149 -7.07 -6.32 -4.75
N ASP A 150 -7.17 -6.64 -6.02
CA ASP A 150 -8.26 -7.42 -6.58
C ASP A 150 -7.73 -8.79 -7.02
N PHE A 151 -7.93 -9.82 -6.20
CA PHE A 151 -7.48 -11.18 -6.50
C PHE A 151 -8.21 -11.82 -7.68
N ASP A 152 -9.42 -11.35 -8.00
CA ASP A 152 -10.16 -11.83 -9.17
C ASP A 152 -9.65 -11.21 -10.48
N ASN A 153 -8.79 -10.17 -10.39
CA ASN A 153 -8.27 -9.43 -11.53
C ASN A 153 -6.76 -9.15 -11.41
N LEU A 154 -5.99 -10.19 -11.07
CA LEU A 154 -4.52 -10.10 -11.01
C LEU A 154 -3.95 -9.98 -12.42
N ARG A 155 -3.30 -8.86 -12.71
CA ARG A 155 -2.81 -8.53 -14.04
C ARG A 155 -1.33 -8.88 -14.22
N PRO A 156 -0.94 -9.51 -15.34
CA PRO A 156 0.46 -9.76 -15.63
C PRO A 156 1.23 -8.44 -15.81
N ALA A 157 2.52 -8.47 -15.53
CA ALA A 157 3.39 -7.30 -15.70
C ALA A 157 3.39 -6.77 -17.14
N THR A 158 3.22 -7.67 -18.12
CA THR A 158 3.15 -7.34 -19.56
C THR A 158 1.99 -6.46 -19.96
N ASP A 159 0.96 -6.30 -19.10
CA ASP A 159 -0.12 -5.35 -19.34
C ASP A 159 0.31 -3.88 -19.11
N PHE A 160 1.42 -3.68 -18.44
CA PHE A 160 1.91 -2.37 -18.03
C PHE A 160 3.23 -1.99 -18.70
N VAL A 161 4.05 -2.98 -19.03
CA VAL A 161 5.40 -2.77 -19.60
C VAL A 161 5.69 -3.74 -20.72
N THR A 162 6.58 -3.37 -21.63
CA THR A 162 7.04 -4.26 -22.68
C THR A 162 8.13 -5.19 -22.15
N CYS A 163 7.87 -6.50 -22.18
CA CYS A 163 8.84 -7.50 -21.81
C CYS A 163 9.41 -8.14 -23.10
N THR A 164 10.52 -7.61 -23.58
CA THR A 164 11.27 -8.29 -24.65
C THR A 164 12.04 -9.46 -24.04
N ALA A 165 11.88 -10.65 -24.63
CA ALA A 165 12.74 -11.77 -24.31
C ALA A 165 14.19 -11.39 -24.72
N GLN A 166 15.10 -11.38 -23.74
CA GLN A 166 16.54 -11.30 -23.99
C GLN A 166 17.08 -12.71 -24.20
#